data_3f0f03bcda291fcc361916f71e8d2311
#
_entry.id   3f0f03bcda291fcc361916f71e8d2311
#
_cell.length_a   1.000
_cell.length_b   1.000
_cell.length_c   1.000
_cell.angle_alpha   90.00
_cell.angle_beta   90.00
_cell.angle_gamma   90.00
#
_symmetry.space_group_name_H-M   'P 1'
#
loop_
_entity.id
_entity.type
_entity.pdbx_description
1 polymer ?
#
loop_
_entity_poly.entity_id
_entity_poly.type
_entity_poly.pdbx_seq_one_letter_code
_entity_poly.pdbx_strand_id
1 'polypeptide(L)'
;MPKSPQLIVYTLEHCPNCELLKEFLKKEGYAFSERDLSTAEALTELRVNGVFVNEAPVFQKGEDFYTSADLFPSGKLDGEDLKRIVSGV
;
A
#
# COMPACT_ATOMS: atom_id res chain seq x y z
N MET A 1 -12.17 21.32 7.77
CA MET A 1 -12.67 20.30 6.85
C MET A 1 -11.77 19.08 6.86
N PRO A 2 -12.30 17.94 7.24
CA PRO A 2 -11.48 16.75 7.28
C PRO A 2 -11.08 16.34 5.86
N LYS A 3 -9.81 16.03 5.69
CA LYS A 3 -9.31 15.51 4.44
C LYS A 3 -9.29 13.99 4.52
N SER A 4 -9.57 13.35 3.42
CA SER A 4 -9.39 11.92 3.33
C SER A 4 -7.91 11.59 3.53
N PRO A 5 -7.60 10.49 4.24
CA PRO A 5 -6.20 10.08 4.38
C PRO A 5 -5.56 9.87 3.02
N GLN A 6 -4.30 10.23 2.92
CA GLN A 6 -3.57 10.03 1.69
C GLN A 6 -3.26 8.54 1.52
N LEU A 7 -3.48 8.04 0.32
CA LEU A 7 -3.17 6.65 -0.01
C LEU A 7 -1.88 6.62 -0.79
N ILE A 8 -0.93 5.80 -0.34
CA ILE A 8 0.37 5.66 -0.98
C ILE A 8 0.65 4.17 -1.19
N VAL A 9 1.08 3.82 -2.39
CA VAL A 9 1.47 2.45 -2.72
C VAL A 9 2.98 2.45 -2.98
N TYR A 10 3.72 1.68 -2.20
CA TYR A 10 5.15 1.50 -2.41
C TYR A 10 5.36 0.27 -3.29
N THR A 11 6.02 0.45 -4.41
CA THR A 11 6.14 -0.59 -5.44
C THR A 11 7.61 -0.87 -5.79
N LEU A 12 7.82 -2.00 -6.46
CA LEU A 12 9.11 -2.36 -7.05
C LEU A 12 8.87 -2.75 -8.51
N GLU A 13 9.92 -2.69 -9.32
CA GLU A 13 9.83 -3.16 -10.68
C GLU A 13 9.54 -4.67 -10.70
N HIS A 14 8.84 -5.12 -11.71
CA HIS A 14 8.52 -6.54 -11.90
C HIS A 14 7.80 -7.15 -10.70
N CYS A 15 6.86 -6.41 -10.13
CA CYS A 15 6.10 -6.85 -8.98
C CYS A 15 4.64 -7.11 -9.38
N PRO A 16 4.27 -8.38 -9.64
CA PRO A 16 2.88 -8.69 -10.01
C PRO A 16 1.87 -8.28 -8.95
N ASN A 17 2.21 -8.46 -7.67
CA ASN A 17 1.31 -8.11 -6.58
C ASN A 17 1.11 -6.60 -6.49
N CYS A 18 2.15 -5.82 -6.80
CA CYS A 18 2.02 -4.37 -6.86
C CYS A 18 1.01 -3.95 -7.93
N GLU A 19 1.06 -4.61 -9.08
CA GLU A 19 0.12 -4.32 -10.16
C GLU A 19 -1.30 -4.71 -9.77
N LEU A 20 -1.49 -5.84 -9.09
CA LEU A 20 -2.80 -6.24 -8.63
C LEU A 20 -3.39 -5.23 -7.66
N LEU A 21 -2.59 -4.74 -6.73
CA LEU A 21 -3.03 -3.73 -5.78
C LEU A 21 -3.42 -2.43 -6.47
N LYS A 22 -2.59 -1.96 -7.40
CA LYS A 22 -2.88 -0.73 -8.12
C LYS A 22 -4.13 -0.86 -8.97
N GLU A 23 -4.30 -1.98 -9.66
CA GLU A 23 -5.49 -2.22 -10.46
C GLU A 23 -6.75 -2.21 -9.60
N PHE A 24 -6.69 -2.84 -8.45
CA PHE A 24 -7.82 -2.87 -7.53
C PHE A 24 -8.21 -1.45 -7.11
N LEU A 25 -7.24 -0.64 -6.72
CA LEU A 25 -7.50 0.72 -6.28
C LEU A 25 -8.10 1.57 -7.41
N LYS A 26 -7.59 1.43 -8.61
CA LYS A 26 -8.11 2.15 -9.77
C LYS A 26 -9.53 1.71 -10.10
N LYS A 27 -9.78 0.42 -10.06
CA LYS A 27 -11.11 -0.14 -10.37
C LYS A 27 -12.16 0.35 -9.38
N GLU A 28 -11.79 0.48 -8.12
CA GLU A 28 -12.69 0.93 -7.06
C GLU A 28 -12.78 2.45 -6.98
N GLY A 29 -12.03 3.16 -7.81
CA GLY A 29 -12.11 4.62 -7.86
C GLY A 29 -11.32 5.34 -6.79
N TYR A 30 -10.38 4.68 -6.15
CA TYR A 30 -9.55 5.31 -5.13
C TYR A 30 -8.32 5.98 -5.76
N ALA A 31 -8.10 7.23 -5.39
CA ALA A 31 -6.90 7.94 -5.81
C ALA A 31 -5.74 7.60 -4.88
N PHE A 32 -4.56 7.38 -5.42
CA PHE A 32 -3.38 7.05 -4.63
C PHE A 32 -2.12 7.60 -5.31
N SER A 33 -1.07 7.74 -4.51
CA SER A 33 0.26 8.08 -5.01
C SER A 33 1.11 6.81 -5.03
N GLU A 34 2.08 6.78 -5.91
CA GLU A 34 2.97 5.63 -6.03
C GLU A 34 4.39 6.06 -5.69
N ARG A 35 5.10 5.24 -4.93
CA ARG A 35 6.50 5.48 -4.58
C ARG A 35 7.32 4.23 -4.86
N ASP A 36 8.57 4.44 -5.25
CA ASP A 36 9.50 3.36 -5.55
C ASP A 36 10.18 2.89 -4.27
N LEU A 37 9.89 1.66 -3.86
CA LEU A 37 10.43 1.09 -2.63
C LEU A 37 11.95 0.88 -2.69
N SER A 38 12.53 0.88 -3.87
CA SER A 38 13.98 0.71 -4.01
C SER A 38 14.77 1.97 -3.67
N THR A 39 14.10 3.12 -3.47
CA THR A 39 14.79 4.36 -3.15
C THR A 39 15.11 4.44 -1.66
N ALA A 40 16.23 5.11 -1.35
CA ALA A 40 16.61 5.35 0.04
C ALA A 40 15.56 6.20 0.77
N GLU A 41 14.95 7.14 0.05
CA GLU A 41 13.92 8.00 0.63
C GLU A 41 12.71 7.19 1.10
N ALA A 42 12.22 6.29 0.25
CA ALA A 42 11.06 5.46 0.60
C ALA A 42 11.38 4.54 1.78
N LEU A 43 12.55 3.89 1.75
CA LEU A 43 12.97 3.00 2.84
C LEU A 43 13.12 3.76 4.15
N THR A 44 13.68 4.96 4.11
CA THR A 44 13.83 5.79 5.31
C THR A 44 12.47 6.16 5.88
N GLU A 45 11.54 6.57 5.02
CA GLU A 45 10.19 6.93 5.44
C GLU A 45 9.52 5.75 6.16
N LEU A 46 9.64 4.55 5.60
CA LEU A 46 9.05 3.37 6.21
C LEU A 46 9.71 3.04 7.55
N ARG A 47 11.03 3.13 7.62
CA ARG A 47 11.77 2.83 8.86
C ARG A 47 11.43 3.81 9.97
N VAL A 48 11.27 5.08 9.65
CA VAL A 48 10.89 6.11 10.62
C VAL A 48 9.54 5.78 11.23
N ASN A 49 8.68 5.12 10.46
CA ASN A 49 7.36 4.71 10.93
C ASN A 49 7.33 3.28 11.47
N GLY A 50 8.49 2.68 11.69
CA GLY A 50 8.58 1.35 12.27
C GLY A 50 8.34 0.20 11.30
N VAL A 51 8.41 0.46 10.01
CA VAL A 51 8.16 -0.56 8.99
C VAL A 51 9.49 -1.00 8.38
N PHE A 52 9.86 -2.25 8.63
CA PHE A 52 11.12 -2.83 8.17
C PHE A 52 10.81 -3.97 7.21
N VAL A 53 10.71 -3.65 5.92
CA VAL A 53 10.35 -4.61 4.89
C VAL A 53 11.32 -4.53 3.74
N ASN A 54 11.45 -5.63 3.01
CA ASN A 54 12.26 -5.69 1.80
C ASN A 54 11.47 -6.23 0.60
N GLU A 55 10.15 -6.23 0.71
CA GLU A 55 9.30 -6.69 -0.38
C GLU A 55 8.11 -5.76 -0.56
N ALA A 56 7.59 -5.75 -1.75
CA ALA A 56 6.46 -4.91 -2.14
C ALA A 56 5.25 -5.80 -2.44
N PRO A 57 4.05 -5.26 -2.45
CA PRO A 57 3.73 -3.85 -2.18
C PRO A 57 3.65 -3.54 -0.69
N VAL A 58 3.80 -2.27 -0.36
CA VAL A 58 3.45 -1.73 0.96
C VAL A 58 2.40 -0.65 0.70
N PHE A 59 1.34 -0.68 1.47
CA PHE A 59 0.23 0.27 1.33
C PHE A 59 0.16 1.15 2.56
N GLN A 60 0.09 2.45 2.35
CA GLN A 60 -0.02 3.42 3.43
C GLN A 60 -1.33 4.18 3.30
N LYS A 61 -2.07 4.25 4.39
CA LYS A 61 -3.25 5.08 4.50
C LYS A 61 -3.04 6.03 5.68
N GLY A 62 -2.78 7.30 5.38
CA GLY A 62 -2.44 8.25 6.43
C GLY A 62 -1.19 7.81 7.18
N GLU A 63 -1.34 7.44 8.44
CA GLU A 63 -0.23 6.98 9.27
C GLU A 63 -0.21 5.46 9.44
N ASP A 64 -1.16 4.76 8.84
CA ASP A 64 -1.27 3.30 8.94
C ASP A 64 -0.57 2.64 7.76
N PHE A 65 0.21 1.60 8.06
CA PHE A 65 0.97 0.88 7.06
C PHE A 65 0.56 -0.58 7.02
N TYR A 66 0.44 -1.12 5.81
CA TYR A 66 0.07 -2.51 5.58
C TYR A 66 1.10 -3.14 4.66
N THR A 67 1.67 -4.25 5.11
CA THR A 67 2.72 -4.94 4.36
C THR A 67 2.11 -5.91 3.36
N SER A 68 2.96 -6.51 2.54
CA SER A 68 2.54 -7.53 1.59
C SER A 68 1.82 -8.68 2.29
N ALA A 69 2.29 -9.09 3.47
CA ALA A 69 1.66 -10.16 4.23
C ALA A 69 0.26 -9.78 4.69
N ASP A 70 0.03 -8.52 5.02
CA ASP A 70 -1.28 -8.04 5.42
C ASP A 70 -2.25 -7.97 4.24
N LEU A 71 -1.75 -7.59 3.07
CA LEU A 71 -2.57 -7.40 1.88
C LEU A 71 -2.86 -8.71 1.15
N PHE A 72 -1.93 -9.65 1.22
CA PHE A 72 -2.02 -10.93 0.53
C PHE A 72 -1.85 -12.08 1.52
N PRO A 73 -2.78 -12.24 2.46
CA PRO A 73 -2.59 -13.20 3.56
C PRO A 73 -2.44 -14.65 3.12
N SER A 74 -2.98 -15.00 1.96
CA SER A 74 -2.84 -16.37 1.43
C SER A 74 -2.29 -16.35 0.01
N GLY A 75 -1.48 -15.35 -0.30
CA GLY A 75 -0.91 -15.19 -1.64
C GLY A 75 -1.86 -14.50 -2.61
N LYS A 76 -3.06 -14.15 -2.16
CA LYS A 76 -4.05 -13.45 -2.99
C LYS A 76 -4.49 -12.18 -2.30
N LEU A 77 -4.77 -11.16 -3.09
CA LEU A 77 -5.28 -9.90 -2.57
C LEU A 77 -6.66 -10.09 -1.97
N ASP A 78 -6.80 -9.69 -0.70
CA ASP A 78 -8.09 -9.69 -0.04
C ASP A 78 -8.79 -8.36 -0.30
N GLY A 79 -9.60 -8.33 -1.35
CA GLY A 79 -10.26 -7.10 -1.78
C GLY A 79 -11.25 -6.56 -0.77
N GLU A 80 -11.95 -7.43 -0.05
CA GLU A 80 -12.92 -7.00 0.95
C GLU A 80 -12.22 -6.35 2.13
N ASP A 81 -11.13 -6.94 2.60
CA ASP A 81 -10.35 -6.38 3.69
C ASP A 81 -9.74 -5.05 3.28
N LEU A 82 -9.25 -4.97 2.05
CA LEU A 82 -8.69 -3.73 1.54
C LEU A 82 -9.73 -2.62 1.45
N LYS A 83 -10.96 -2.96 1.04
CA LYS A 83 -12.05 -1.98 1.04
C LYS A 83 -12.33 -1.44 2.43
N ARG A 84 -12.33 -2.30 3.44
CA ARG A 84 -12.51 -1.86 4.82
C ARG A 84 -11.39 -0.94 5.27
N ILE A 85 -10.16 -1.29 4.94
CA ILE A 85 -8.99 -0.48 5.27
C ILE A 85 -9.12 0.92 4.66
N VAL A 86 -9.43 0.97 3.36
CA VAL A 86 -9.48 2.24 2.64
C VAL A 86 -10.66 3.09 3.08
N SER A 87 -11.81 2.47 3.33
CA SER A 87 -13.01 3.20 3.74
C SER A 87 -12.95 3.69 5.18
N GLY A 88 -12.05 3.18 5.98
CA GLY A 88 -11.91 3.61 7.36
C GLY A 88 -12.94 3.02 8.32
N VAL A 89 -13.54 1.91 7.94
CA VAL A 89 -14.55 1.25 8.76
C VAL A 89 -13.93 0.11 9.56
#